data_66585e031c0a3a1bd17109e4c9604568
#
_entry.id   66585e031c0a3a1bd17109e4c9604568
#
_cell.length_a   1.000
_cell.length_b   1.000
_cell.length_c   1.000
_cell.angle_alpha   90.00
_cell.angle_beta   90.00
_cell.angle_gamma   90.00
#
_symmetry.space_group_name_H-M   'P 1'
#
loop_
_entity.id
_entity.type
_entity.pdbx_description
1 polymer ?
#
loop_
_entity_poly.entity_id
_entity_poly.type
_entity_poly.pdbx_seq_one_letter_code
_entity_poly.pdbx_strand_id
1 'polypeptide(L)'
;MELTERPITILIAALGGEGGGVLADWIIAAATAQDYPVQSTSIPGVAQRTGATTYYIELYPARTTELGGRRPVMTLAPSPADIDVMLASELLEAGRALGNGYVTPERTTLIASTHRIYTVDEKIALGDGRVDSERIVAAAKALAKRAILADFHRLSASTGAMINAVLFGALAGSGTLPLARAACENAILGAGKGAEASLRGFALGYAAAEGKLPAAEGGSAMPGIGANAQAHSTSAQARSTSARARSTNAQAPFLAERARQTFAAEVQQMLEQGVARVADFQDGNYAALYLDRLEPIAKLDKEHGSAGGYALTNETARFLALWMSYEDVIRVADLKSRRSRFERVRADVQAKPGEPVHIIEYLKPGVEEVAALLPSGLSRRLVAWAEKRGLMHKLNLGLHVNTTSVTGFLMLRSLAWLRPLRRMSARYAEEQALIERWLRAIAAAPEPELALEIALCGRLIKGYGDTNRRAKANFLRILDTLVEGSALADPQARAQAVRAARAGALADPEGRGLEATLAVHGIAPLPPQAKIIQFMRRPGAKRKAA
;
A
#
# COMPACT_ATOMS: atom_id res chain seq x y z
N MET A 1 -30.71 -37.49 8.17
CA MET A 1 -30.10 -37.14 6.87
C MET A 1 -29.09 -36.02 7.15
N GLU A 2 -27.81 -36.31 7.05
CA GLU A 2 -26.75 -35.31 7.23
C GLU A 2 -26.82 -34.29 6.09
N LEU A 3 -26.47 -33.04 6.37
CA LEU A 3 -26.28 -32.03 5.32
C LEU A 3 -25.04 -32.41 4.53
N THR A 4 -25.23 -32.99 3.35
CA THR A 4 -24.17 -33.57 2.51
C THR A 4 -23.44 -32.52 1.66
N GLU A 5 -23.99 -31.33 1.56
CA GLU A 5 -23.39 -30.22 0.79
C GLU A 5 -22.69 -29.23 1.73
N ARG A 6 -21.57 -28.70 1.28
CA ARG A 6 -20.82 -27.67 1.98
C ARG A 6 -21.16 -26.29 1.40
N PRO A 7 -20.97 -25.20 2.17
CA PRO A 7 -21.10 -23.86 1.64
C PRO A 7 -20.13 -23.58 0.47
N ILE A 8 -20.59 -22.81 -0.49
CA ILE A 8 -19.74 -22.22 -1.54
C ILE A 8 -19.09 -20.97 -0.94
N THR A 9 -17.76 -20.92 -1.00
CA THR A 9 -16.95 -19.87 -0.38
C THR A 9 -16.48 -18.86 -1.41
N ILE A 10 -16.73 -17.58 -1.16
CA ILE A 10 -16.40 -16.47 -2.04
C ILE A 10 -15.51 -15.48 -1.28
N LEU A 11 -14.35 -15.16 -1.85
CA LEU A 11 -13.46 -14.13 -1.32
C LEU A 11 -13.34 -12.99 -2.32
N ILE A 12 -13.67 -11.78 -1.91
CA ILE A 12 -13.56 -10.57 -2.73
C ILE A 12 -12.43 -9.72 -2.17
N ALA A 13 -11.45 -9.37 -3.00
CA ALA A 13 -10.43 -8.38 -2.71
C ALA A 13 -10.65 -7.16 -3.61
N ALA A 14 -11.13 -6.07 -3.03
CA ALA A 14 -11.43 -4.84 -3.77
C ALA A 14 -10.69 -3.65 -3.15
N LEU A 15 -10.11 -2.80 -4.00
CA LEU A 15 -9.50 -1.56 -3.54
C LEU A 15 -10.55 -0.58 -3.01
N GLY A 16 -10.11 0.29 -2.11
CA GLY A 16 -10.96 1.34 -1.56
C GLY A 16 -11.53 2.24 -2.66
N GLY A 17 -12.86 2.38 -2.70
CA GLY A 17 -13.56 3.15 -3.72
C GLY A 17 -14.07 2.34 -4.93
N GLU A 18 -13.70 1.08 -5.09
CA GLU A 18 -14.13 0.23 -6.22
C GLU A 18 -15.44 -0.52 -5.99
N GLY A 19 -16.10 -0.24 -4.88
CA GLY A 19 -17.45 -0.76 -4.60
C GLY A 19 -17.50 -2.22 -4.16
N GLY A 20 -16.45 -2.75 -3.53
CA GLY A 20 -16.41 -4.13 -3.04
C GLY A 20 -17.53 -4.47 -2.05
N GLY A 21 -17.89 -3.53 -1.15
CA GLY A 21 -19.04 -3.70 -0.24
C GLY A 21 -20.37 -3.80 -0.98
N VAL A 22 -20.57 -2.95 -1.99
CA VAL A 22 -21.77 -2.99 -2.84
C VAL A 22 -21.86 -4.30 -3.61
N LEU A 23 -20.72 -4.83 -4.10
CA LEU A 23 -20.66 -6.15 -4.73
C LEU A 23 -21.10 -7.26 -3.76
N ALA A 24 -20.58 -7.22 -2.53
CA ALA A 24 -20.98 -8.17 -1.50
C ALA A 24 -22.48 -8.09 -1.19
N ASP A 25 -23.01 -6.85 -1.06
CA ASP A 25 -24.45 -6.62 -0.80
C ASP A 25 -25.33 -7.15 -1.96
N TRP A 26 -24.92 -6.98 -3.21
CA TRP A 26 -25.65 -7.53 -4.36
C TRP A 26 -25.66 -9.07 -4.39
N ILE A 27 -24.54 -9.72 -4.06
CA ILE A 27 -24.45 -11.17 -3.96
C ILE A 27 -25.41 -11.66 -2.86
N ILE A 28 -25.42 -11.02 -1.69
CA ILE A 28 -26.30 -11.35 -0.57
C ILE A 28 -27.77 -11.15 -0.96
N ALA A 29 -28.09 -10.02 -1.59
CA ALA A 29 -29.47 -9.72 -2.02
C ALA A 29 -29.97 -10.75 -3.04
N ALA A 30 -29.15 -11.11 -4.04
CA ALA A 30 -29.50 -12.11 -5.04
C ALA A 30 -29.68 -13.52 -4.45
N ALA A 31 -28.85 -13.91 -3.48
CA ALA A 31 -28.94 -15.18 -2.77
C ALA A 31 -30.19 -15.23 -1.88
N THR A 32 -30.41 -14.17 -1.09
CA THR A 32 -31.59 -14.08 -0.19
C THR A 32 -32.90 -14.09 -0.98
N ALA A 33 -32.96 -13.38 -2.12
CA ALA A 33 -34.15 -13.36 -2.97
C ALA A 33 -34.49 -14.72 -3.57
N GLN A 34 -33.54 -15.65 -3.63
CA GLN A 34 -33.73 -17.02 -4.11
C GLN A 34 -33.77 -18.05 -2.96
N ASP A 35 -33.91 -17.57 -1.72
CA ASP A 35 -34.05 -18.37 -0.50
C ASP A 35 -32.80 -19.21 -0.15
N TYR A 36 -31.59 -18.78 -0.58
CA TYR A 36 -30.35 -19.42 -0.17
C TYR A 36 -29.82 -18.83 1.14
N PRO A 37 -29.45 -19.68 2.13
CA PRO A 37 -28.72 -19.20 3.30
C PRO A 37 -27.38 -18.60 2.89
N VAL A 38 -27.12 -17.37 3.32
CA VAL A 38 -25.90 -16.63 3.00
C VAL A 38 -25.39 -15.90 4.23
N GLN A 39 -24.08 -15.89 4.42
CA GLN A 39 -23.40 -15.16 5.49
C GLN A 39 -22.22 -14.40 4.90
N SER A 40 -21.97 -13.20 5.40
CA SER A 40 -20.82 -12.40 4.97
C SER A 40 -20.08 -11.78 6.14
N THR A 41 -18.78 -11.57 5.93
CA THR A 41 -17.89 -10.85 6.85
C THR A 41 -17.00 -9.93 6.03
N SER A 42 -16.78 -8.72 6.52
CA SER A 42 -15.82 -7.81 5.94
C SER A 42 -14.59 -7.68 6.85
N ILE A 43 -13.42 -7.86 6.26
CA ILE A 43 -12.15 -7.61 6.93
C ILE A 43 -11.61 -6.32 6.31
N PRO A 44 -11.76 -5.17 7.00
CA PRO A 44 -11.22 -3.92 6.48
C PRO A 44 -9.71 -4.04 6.38
N GLY A 45 -9.20 -4.08 5.16
CA GLY A 45 -7.80 -3.85 4.90
C GLY A 45 -7.43 -2.44 5.38
N VAL A 46 -6.14 -2.16 5.57
CA VAL A 46 -5.68 -0.79 5.87
C VAL A 46 -5.82 0.02 4.57
N ALA A 47 -7.07 0.24 4.18
CA ALA A 47 -7.51 0.79 2.89
C ALA A 47 -7.00 2.21 2.60
N GLN A 48 -6.41 2.89 3.58
CA GLN A 48 -5.88 4.25 3.40
C GLN A 48 -4.59 4.29 2.58
N ARG A 49 -4.01 3.12 2.22
CA ARG A 49 -2.70 3.05 1.56
C ARG A 49 -2.52 1.86 0.64
N THR A 50 -3.44 1.63 -0.32
CA THR A 50 -3.31 0.55 -1.31
C THR A 50 -3.51 -0.88 -0.79
N GLY A 51 -4.21 -1.06 0.34
CA GLY A 51 -4.69 -2.37 0.77
C GLY A 51 -6.12 -2.60 0.31
N ALA A 52 -6.42 -3.75 -0.27
CA ALA A 52 -7.79 -4.13 -0.55
C ALA A 52 -8.55 -4.38 0.76
N THR A 53 -9.83 -4.00 0.77
CA THR A 53 -10.76 -4.55 1.74
C THR A 53 -11.20 -5.90 1.23
N THR A 54 -11.12 -6.92 2.09
CA THR A 54 -11.60 -8.25 1.76
C THR A 54 -12.98 -8.47 2.31
N TYR A 55 -13.85 -9.09 1.49
CA TYR A 55 -15.18 -9.53 1.89
C TYR A 55 -15.23 -11.03 1.69
N TYR A 56 -15.60 -11.75 2.75
CA TYR A 56 -15.76 -13.19 2.73
C TYR A 56 -17.25 -13.53 2.81
N ILE A 57 -17.72 -14.36 1.89
CA ILE A 57 -19.13 -14.75 1.79
C ILE A 57 -19.20 -16.26 1.70
N GLU A 58 -20.06 -16.87 2.49
CA GLU A 58 -20.48 -18.25 2.35
C GLU A 58 -21.95 -18.32 1.92
N LEU A 59 -22.21 -19.09 0.87
CA LEU A 59 -23.53 -19.37 0.35
C LEU A 59 -23.78 -20.87 0.42
N TYR A 60 -24.83 -21.30 1.15
CA TYR A 60 -25.19 -22.70 1.19
C TYR A 60 -26.04 -23.05 -0.04
N PRO A 61 -25.68 -24.11 -0.82
CA PRO A 61 -26.29 -24.33 -2.15
C PRO A 61 -27.66 -24.97 -2.15
N ALA A 62 -28.28 -25.20 -0.97
CA ALA A 62 -29.67 -25.64 -0.84
C ALA A 62 -30.55 -24.53 -0.27
N ARG A 63 -31.81 -24.46 -0.69
CA ARG A 63 -32.75 -23.41 -0.24
C ARG A 63 -33.16 -23.63 1.22
N THR A 64 -33.44 -22.55 1.93
CA THR A 64 -33.88 -22.60 3.34
C THR A 64 -35.13 -23.49 3.52
N THR A 65 -36.05 -23.45 2.57
CA THR A 65 -37.25 -24.30 2.52
C THR A 65 -36.92 -25.79 2.40
N GLU A 66 -35.81 -26.15 1.77
CA GLU A 66 -35.36 -27.53 1.56
C GLU A 66 -34.65 -28.10 2.80
N LEU A 67 -34.21 -27.23 3.72
CA LEU A 67 -33.43 -27.61 4.89
C LEU A 67 -34.28 -28.16 6.06
N GLY A 68 -35.60 -28.12 5.97
CA GLY A 68 -36.49 -28.66 7.00
C GLY A 68 -36.28 -28.01 8.38
N GLY A 69 -36.07 -26.72 8.43
CA GLY A 69 -35.84 -25.94 9.66
C GLY A 69 -34.41 -26.00 10.23
N ARG A 70 -33.51 -26.76 9.61
CA ARG A 70 -32.09 -26.79 10.00
C ARG A 70 -31.35 -25.57 9.46
N ARG A 71 -30.36 -25.11 10.21
CA ARG A 71 -29.48 -24.01 9.78
C ARG A 71 -28.08 -24.55 9.49
N PRO A 72 -27.51 -24.29 8.30
CA PRO A 72 -26.13 -24.67 8.02
C PRO A 72 -25.19 -23.87 8.93
N VAL A 73 -24.10 -24.50 9.34
CA VAL A 73 -23.02 -23.83 10.05
C VAL A 73 -22.07 -23.24 8.99
N MET A 74 -21.85 -21.94 9.06
CA MET A 74 -20.99 -21.18 8.14
C MET A 74 -19.87 -20.50 8.92
N THR A 75 -18.72 -20.35 8.29
CA THR A 75 -17.54 -19.73 8.91
C THR A 75 -17.52 -18.22 8.70
N LEU A 76 -16.79 -17.49 9.57
CA LEU A 76 -16.64 -16.03 9.49
C LEU A 76 -15.33 -15.58 8.85
N ALA A 77 -14.44 -16.51 8.55
CA ALA A 77 -13.11 -16.20 8.05
C ALA A 77 -12.68 -17.15 6.93
N PRO A 78 -12.01 -16.64 5.87
CA PRO A 78 -11.50 -17.48 4.79
C PRO A 78 -10.34 -18.35 5.30
N SER A 79 -10.28 -19.58 4.78
CA SER A 79 -9.14 -20.48 5.00
C SER A 79 -8.37 -20.68 3.69
N PRO A 80 -7.02 -20.74 3.73
CA PRO A 80 -6.23 -21.12 2.57
C PRO A 80 -6.70 -22.45 1.99
N ALA A 81 -6.64 -22.57 0.66
CA ALA A 81 -7.09 -23.72 -0.12
C ALA A 81 -8.59 -24.09 0.01
N ASP A 82 -9.39 -23.22 0.65
CA ASP A 82 -10.83 -23.46 0.87
C ASP A 82 -11.71 -22.37 0.23
N ILE A 83 -11.29 -21.81 -0.87
CA ILE A 83 -12.02 -20.77 -1.61
C ILE A 83 -12.48 -21.32 -2.97
N ASP A 84 -13.80 -21.28 -3.20
CA ASP A 84 -14.40 -21.69 -4.48
C ASP A 84 -14.33 -20.59 -5.53
N VAL A 85 -14.52 -19.33 -5.09
CA VAL A 85 -14.46 -18.17 -5.99
C VAL A 85 -13.60 -17.09 -5.37
N MET A 86 -12.56 -16.66 -6.09
CA MET A 86 -11.77 -15.50 -5.75
C MET A 86 -12.02 -14.38 -6.74
N LEU A 87 -12.52 -13.23 -6.25
CA LEU A 87 -12.75 -12.01 -7.03
C LEU A 87 -11.68 -10.97 -6.67
N ALA A 88 -10.95 -10.48 -7.64
CA ALA A 88 -9.95 -9.44 -7.45
C ALA A 88 -10.22 -8.25 -8.38
N SER A 89 -10.39 -7.07 -7.79
CA SER A 89 -10.70 -5.86 -8.55
C SER A 89 -9.51 -5.33 -9.35
N GLU A 90 -8.27 -5.73 -9.00
CA GLU A 90 -7.07 -5.42 -9.75
C GLU A 90 -6.04 -6.58 -9.66
N LEU A 91 -5.01 -6.54 -10.53
CA LEU A 91 -4.12 -7.68 -10.75
C LEU A 91 -3.23 -8.02 -9.55
N LEU A 92 -2.75 -7.04 -8.79
CA LEU A 92 -1.89 -7.31 -7.63
C LEU A 92 -2.67 -7.99 -6.50
N GLU A 93 -3.96 -7.69 -6.35
CA GLU A 93 -4.81 -8.38 -5.37
C GLU A 93 -5.00 -9.85 -5.75
N ALA A 94 -5.10 -10.16 -7.05
CA ALA A 94 -5.04 -11.54 -7.51
C ALA A 94 -3.69 -12.20 -7.17
N GLY A 95 -2.58 -11.48 -7.37
CA GLY A 95 -1.24 -11.94 -6.99
C GLY A 95 -1.09 -12.20 -5.48
N ARG A 96 -1.69 -11.35 -4.64
CA ARG A 96 -1.71 -11.55 -3.19
C ARG A 96 -2.56 -12.75 -2.77
N ALA A 97 -3.70 -12.96 -3.42
CA ALA A 97 -4.54 -14.12 -3.16
C ALA A 97 -3.82 -15.45 -3.52
N LEU A 98 -3.08 -15.45 -4.63
CA LEU A 98 -2.21 -16.57 -5.02
C LEU A 98 -1.11 -16.81 -3.98
N GLY A 99 -0.40 -15.77 -3.58
CA GLY A 99 0.68 -15.85 -2.59
C GLY A 99 0.21 -16.27 -1.19
N ASN A 100 -1.03 -15.97 -0.83
CA ASN A 100 -1.65 -16.37 0.44
C ASN A 100 -2.29 -17.77 0.39
N GLY A 101 -2.22 -18.47 -0.75
CA GLY A 101 -2.76 -19.82 -0.92
C GLY A 101 -4.28 -19.91 -0.97
N TYR A 102 -4.98 -18.80 -1.29
CA TYR A 102 -6.44 -18.82 -1.45
C TYR A 102 -6.89 -19.38 -2.80
N VAL A 103 -6.00 -19.42 -3.79
CA VAL A 103 -6.29 -19.92 -5.13
C VAL A 103 -5.60 -21.26 -5.35
N THR A 104 -6.39 -22.30 -5.69
CA THR A 104 -5.87 -23.64 -5.93
C THR A 104 -6.42 -24.21 -7.23
N PRO A 105 -5.64 -25.08 -7.92
CA PRO A 105 -6.04 -25.64 -9.22
C PRO A 105 -7.17 -26.64 -9.12
N GLU A 106 -7.39 -27.25 -7.95
CA GLU A 106 -8.45 -28.21 -7.75
C GLU A 106 -9.81 -27.55 -7.56
N ARG A 107 -9.82 -26.29 -7.07
CA ARG A 107 -11.06 -25.73 -6.51
C ARG A 107 -11.40 -24.35 -7.03
N THR A 108 -10.47 -23.42 -7.07
CA THR A 108 -10.77 -21.99 -7.14
C THR A 108 -11.04 -21.49 -8.57
N THR A 109 -12.19 -20.89 -8.80
CA THR A 109 -12.43 -20.01 -9.95
C THR A 109 -11.92 -18.61 -9.60
N LEU A 110 -10.87 -18.18 -10.26
CA LEU A 110 -10.30 -16.83 -10.10
C LEU A 110 -10.88 -15.89 -11.16
N ILE A 111 -11.53 -14.82 -10.72
CA ILE A 111 -12.07 -13.75 -11.56
C ILE A 111 -11.30 -12.48 -11.21
N ALA A 112 -10.46 -11.98 -12.09
CA ALA A 112 -9.60 -10.85 -11.76
C ALA A 112 -9.47 -9.87 -12.93
N SER A 113 -9.45 -8.59 -12.60
CA SER A 113 -9.10 -7.55 -13.56
C SER A 113 -7.60 -7.53 -13.82
N THR A 114 -7.23 -7.41 -15.09
CA THR A 114 -5.82 -7.34 -15.49
C THR A 114 -5.21 -5.95 -15.39
N HIS A 115 -6.01 -4.91 -15.14
CA HIS A 115 -5.48 -3.57 -14.91
C HIS A 115 -4.65 -3.49 -13.64
N ARG A 116 -3.74 -2.52 -13.57
CA ARG A 116 -2.78 -2.37 -12.47
C ARG A 116 -2.93 -1.05 -11.74
N ILE A 117 -3.00 -1.13 -10.43
CA ILE A 117 -2.82 0.01 -9.53
C ILE A 117 -1.54 -0.23 -8.73
N TYR A 118 -0.51 0.57 -9.04
CA TYR A 118 0.79 0.43 -8.37
C TYR A 118 0.71 0.76 -6.89
N THR A 119 1.26 -0.12 -6.07
CA THR A 119 1.35 0.07 -4.61
C THR A 119 2.29 1.21 -4.25
N VAL A 120 2.25 1.61 -2.97
CA VAL A 120 3.20 2.60 -2.45
C VAL A 120 4.62 2.07 -2.55
N ASP A 121 4.84 0.79 -2.20
CA ASP A 121 6.16 0.16 -2.25
C ASP A 121 6.73 0.15 -3.68
N GLU A 122 5.91 -0.12 -4.70
CA GLU A 122 6.30 -0.03 -6.11
C GLU A 122 6.61 1.40 -6.56
N LYS A 123 5.89 2.39 -6.02
CA LYS A 123 6.04 3.81 -6.39
C LYS A 123 7.22 4.50 -5.72
N ILE A 124 7.65 4.04 -4.55
CA ILE A 124 8.75 4.65 -3.78
C ILE A 124 10.10 3.97 -4.00
N ALA A 125 10.13 2.84 -4.70
CA ALA A 125 11.38 2.19 -5.07
C ALA A 125 12.27 3.15 -5.88
N LEU A 126 13.57 3.18 -5.57
CA LEU A 126 14.54 4.02 -6.30
C LEU A 126 14.88 3.46 -7.68
N GLY A 127 14.70 2.16 -7.88
CA GLY A 127 14.75 1.48 -9.18
C GLY A 127 13.37 1.09 -9.69
N ASP A 128 13.30 0.13 -10.61
CA ASP A 128 12.03 -0.47 -11.01
C ASP A 128 11.55 -1.44 -9.91
N GLY A 129 10.69 -0.94 -9.04
CA GLY A 129 10.09 -1.72 -7.95
C GLY A 129 8.79 -2.41 -8.34
N ARG A 130 8.40 -2.38 -9.61
CA ARG A 130 7.13 -2.96 -10.07
C ARG A 130 7.18 -4.47 -10.03
N VAL A 131 6.13 -5.06 -9.50
CA VAL A 131 5.90 -6.50 -9.63
C VAL A 131 5.54 -6.81 -11.08
N ASP A 132 6.16 -7.83 -11.64
CA ASP A 132 5.92 -8.26 -13.00
C ASP A 132 4.49 -8.78 -13.17
N SER A 133 3.71 -8.07 -13.99
CA SER A 133 2.30 -8.39 -14.27
C SER A 133 2.13 -9.69 -15.02
N GLU A 134 3.05 -10.01 -15.94
CA GLU A 134 2.98 -11.23 -16.74
C GLU A 134 3.18 -12.47 -15.88
N ARG A 135 4.06 -12.39 -14.87
CA ARG A 135 4.24 -13.46 -13.88
C ARG A 135 2.98 -13.71 -13.06
N ILE A 136 2.26 -12.64 -12.67
CA ILE A 136 1.00 -12.80 -11.94
C ILE A 136 -0.05 -13.47 -12.84
N VAL A 137 -0.18 -13.03 -14.09
CA VAL A 137 -1.12 -13.62 -15.06
C VAL A 137 -0.79 -15.08 -15.34
N ALA A 138 0.50 -15.42 -15.53
CA ALA A 138 0.93 -16.80 -15.71
C ALA A 138 0.64 -17.66 -14.49
N ALA A 139 0.93 -17.18 -13.29
CA ALA A 139 0.62 -17.86 -12.04
C ALA A 139 -0.90 -18.06 -11.86
N ALA A 140 -1.70 -17.03 -12.18
CA ALA A 140 -3.16 -17.11 -12.12
C ALA A 140 -3.73 -18.22 -13.01
N LYS A 141 -3.21 -18.35 -14.24
CA LYS A 141 -3.60 -19.41 -15.18
C LYS A 141 -3.15 -20.80 -14.76
N ALA A 142 -1.99 -20.90 -14.10
CA ALA A 142 -1.42 -22.18 -13.67
C ALA A 142 -2.02 -22.71 -12.36
N LEU A 143 -2.37 -21.81 -11.44
CA LEU A 143 -2.78 -22.13 -10.06
C LEU A 143 -4.29 -22.00 -9.81
N ALA A 144 -5.08 -21.55 -10.76
CA ALA A 144 -6.53 -21.54 -10.63
C ALA A 144 -7.15 -22.73 -11.39
N LYS A 145 -8.20 -23.33 -10.83
CA LYS A 145 -9.03 -24.31 -11.55
C LYS A 145 -9.60 -23.72 -12.83
N ARG A 146 -10.04 -22.47 -12.76
CA ARG A 146 -10.48 -21.66 -13.90
C ARG A 146 -10.08 -20.22 -13.66
N ALA A 147 -9.43 -19.58 -14.61
CA ALA A 147 -9.06 -18.17 -14.54
C ALA A 147 -9.86 -17.38 -15.58
N ILE A 148 -10.63 -16.39 -15.11
CA ILE A 148 -11.38 -15.42 -15.92
C ILE A 148 -10.68 -14.09 -15.75
N LEU A 149 -9.80 -13.76 -16.70
CA LEU A 149 -8.94 -12.59 -16.65
C LEU A 149 -9.29 -11.66 -17.82
N ALA A 150 -9.69 -10.44 -17.51
CA ALA A 150 -9.97 -9.39 -18.50
C ALA A 150 -9.66 -8.01 -17.89
N ASP A 151 -9.52 -7.00 -18.72
CA ASP A 151 -9.46 -5.62 -18.23
C ASP A 151 -10.88 -5.12 -17.87
N PHE A 152 -11.37 -5.54 -16.70
CA PHE A 152 -12.68 -5.16 -16.21
C PHE A 152 -12.79 -3.67 -15.90
N HIS A 153 -11.69 -3.00 -15.62
CA HIS A 153 -11.66 -1.55 -15.45
C HIS A 153 -11.98 -0.84 -16.77
N ARG A 154 -11.41 -1.28 -17.89
CA ARG A 154 -11.73 -0.76 -19.22
C ARG A 154 -13.18 -1.02 -19.59
N LEU A 155 -13.71 -2.20 -19.31
CA LEU A 155 -15.12 -2.54 -19.54
C LEU A 155 -16.05 -1.65 -18.70
N SER A 156 -15.73 -1.38 -17.45
CA SER A 156 -16.50 -0.49 -16.60
C SER A 156 -16.52 0.95 -17.13
N ALA A 157 -15.37 1.46 -17.56
CA ALA A 157 -15.24 2.80 -18.13
C ALA A 157 -16.10 2.99 -19.40
N SER A 158 -16.22 1.95 -20.25
CA SER A 158 -17.01 2.02 -21.48
C SER A 158 -18.52 2.13 -21.23
N THR A 159 -19.01 1.72 -20.06
CA THR A 159 -20.43 1.74 -19.69
C THR A 159 -20.80 2.86 -18.71
N GLY A 160 -19.81 3.54 -18.14
CA GLY A 160 -19.99 4.47 -17.03
C GLY A 160 -20.37 3.77 -15.71
N ALA A 161 -20.22 2.44 -15.64
CA ALA A 161 -20.40 1.66 -14.42
C ALA A 161 -19.15 1.67 -13.54
N MET A 162 -19.30 1.29 -12.30
CA MET A 162 -18.16 0.93 -11.46
C MET A 162 -17.73 -0.52 -11.76
N ILE A 163 -16.46 -0.84 -11.50
CA ILE A 163 -15.90 -2.17 -11.76
C ILE A 163 -16.61 -3.31 -11.02
N ASN A 164 -17.19 -3.04 -9.85
CA ASN A 164 -17.96 -4.00 -9.09
C ASN A 164 -19.13 -4.60 -9.87
N ALA A 165 -19.79 -3.80 -10.73
CA ALA A 165 -20.90 -4.27 -11.57
C ALA A 165 -20.41 -5.25 -12.64
N VAL A 166 -19.25 -4.96 -13.25
CA VAL A 166 -18.61 -5.85 -14.23
C VAL A 166 -18.16 -7.16 -13.59
N LEU A 167 -17.54 -7.08 -12.39
CA LEU A 167 -17.13 -8.25 -11.62
C LEU A 167 -18.34 -9.11 -11.19
N PHE A 168 -19.46 -8.47 -10.83
CA PHE A 168 -20.69 -9.21 -10.50
C PHE A 168 -21.23 -9.93 -11.72
N GLY A 169 -21.21 -9.29 -12.89
CA GLY A 169 -21.57 -9.95 -14.15
C GLY A 169 -20.67 -11.14 -14.47
N ALA A 170 -19.34 -10.99 -14.30
CA ALA A 170 -18.40 -12.07 -14.51
C ALA A 170 -18.58 -13.22 -13.52
N LEU A 171 -18.92 -12.93 -12.27
CA LEU A 171 -19.29 -13.94 -11.27
C LEU A 171 -20.55 -14.71 -11.69
N ALA A 172 -21.61 -14.02 -12.06
CA ALA A 172 -22.86 -14.66 -12.51
C ALA A 172 -22.66 -15.49 -13.79
N GLY A 173 -21.91 -14.95 -14.77
CA GLY A 173 -21.59 -15.64 -16.03
C GLY A 173 -20.59 -16.79 -15.88
N SER A 174 -19.86 -16.88 -14.76
CA SER A 174 -18.97 -18.00 -14.47
C SER A 174 -19.70 -19.32 -14.21
N GLY A 175 -20.98 -19.25 -13.81
CA GLY A 175 -21.79 -20.42 -13.46
C GLY A 175 -21.36 -21.11 -12.15
N THR A 176 -20.52 -20.46 -11.32
CA THR A 176 -20.03 -21.05 -10.06
C THR A 176 -21.02 -20.95 -8.92
N LEU A 177 -22.01 -20.05 -9.02
CA LEU A 177 -23.04 -19.86 -8.01
C LEU A 177 -24.41 -20.34 -8.55
N PRO A 178 -25.29 -20.90 -7.70
CA PRO A 178 -26.63 -21.33 -8.07
C PRO A 178 -27.60 -20.14 -8.18
N LEU A 179 -27.11 -18.98 -8.65
CA LEU A 179 -27.89 -17.75 -8.74
C LEU A 179 -28.36 -17.52 -10.17
N ALA A 180 -29.65 -17.34 -10.35
CA ALA A 180 -30.22 -16.98 -11.63
C ALA A 180 -29.78 -15.57 -12.04
N ARG A 181 -29.47 -15.38 -13.33
CA ARG A 181 -29.08 -14.07 -13.89
C ARG A 181 -30.07 -12.96 -13.54
N ALA A 182 -31.37 -13.23 -13.67
CA ALA A 182 -32.44 -12.29 -13.35
C ALA A 182 -32.43 -11.84 -11.89
N ALA A 183 -32.09 -12.72 -10.95
CA ALA A 183 -31.97 -12.34 -9.54
C ALA A 183 -30.77 -11.40 -9.29
N CYS A 184 -29.65 -11.63 -9.98
CA CYS A 184 -28.49 -10.74 -9.93
C CYS A 184 -28.81 -9.34 -10.52
N GLU A 185 -29.51 -9.29 -11.66
CA GLU A 185 -29.94 -8.04 -12.27
C GLU A 185 -30.93 -7.28 -11.39
N ASN A 186 -31.89 -7.99 -10.74
CA ASN A 186 -32.83 -7.40 -9.78
C ASN A 186 -32.11 -6.84 -8.54
N ALA A 187 -31.07 -7.49 -8.06
CA ALA A 187 -30.26 -6.97 -6.94
C ALA A 187 -29.60 -5.63 -7.30
N ILE A 188 -29.13 -5.46 -8.53
CA ILE A 188 -28.59 -4.19 -9.04
C ILE A 188 -29.70 -3.12 -9.13
N LEU A 189 -30.88 -3.48 -9.66
CA LEU A 189 -32.02 -2.57 -9.77
C LEU A 189 -32.47 -2.04 -8.40
N GLY A 190 -32.48 -2.90 -7.40
CA GLY A 190 -32.82 -2.53 -6.02
C GLY A 190 -31.88 -1.50 -5.37
N ALA A 191 -30.69 -1.29 -5.90
CA ALA A 191 -29.73 -0.32 -5.39
C ALA A 191 -30.04 1.15 -5.79
N GLY A 192 -30.94 1.40 -6.73
CA GLY A 192 -31.45 2.72 -7.08
C GLY A 192 -30.58 3.50 -8.07
N LYS A 193 -29.95 4.62 -7.63
CA LYS A 193 -29.21 5.51 -8.54
C LYS A 193 -28.05 4.79 -9.23
N GLY A 194 -27.95 4.94 -10.58
CA GLY A 194 -26.87 4.33 -11.37
C GLY A 194 -27.12 2.88 -11.80
N ALA A 195 -28.31 2.32 -11.54
CA ALA A 195 -28.64 0.94 -11.85
C ALA A 195 -28.49 0.61 -13.35
N GLU A 196 -28.90 1.49 -14.25
CA GLU A 196 -28.78 1.27 -15.70
C GLU A 196 -27.32 1.12 -16.16
N ALA A 197 -26.43 2.00 -15.68
CA ALA A 197 -25.02 1.88 -15.99
C ALA A 197 -24.44 0.58 -15.42
N SER A 198 -24.83 0.23 -14.19
CA SER A 198 -24.41 -1.00 -13.54
C SER A 198 -24.92 -2.25 -14.26
N LEU A 199 -26.15 -2.25 -14.79
CA LEU A 199 -26.66 -3.35 -15.62
C LEU A 199 -25.91 -3.50 -16.94
N ARG A 200 -25.53 -2.39 -17.58
CA ARG A 200 -24.67 -2.46 -18.78
C ARG A 200 -23.29 -3.06 -18.43
N GLY A 201 -22.69 -2.62 -17.31
CA GLY A 201 -21.44 -3.19 -16.82
C GLY A 201 -21.57 -4.69 -16.49
N PHE A 202 -22.64 -5.09 -15.81
CA PHE A 202 -22.96 -6.48 -15.51
C PHE A 202 -23.06 -7.32 -16.79
N ALA A 203 -23.77 -6.84 -17.81
CA ALA A 203 -23.92 -7.56 -19.08
C ALA A 203 -22.57 -7.81 -19.78
N LEU A 204 -21.66 -6.82 -19.76
CA LEU A 204 -20.30 -6.98 -20.31
C LEU A 204 -19.47 -7.97 -19.50
N GLY A 205 -19.53 -7.91 -18.17
CA GLY A 205 -18.86 -8.88 -17.30
C GLY A 205 -19.37 -10.30 -17.52
N TYR A 206 -20.67 -10.46 -17.66
CA TYR A 206 -21.32 -11.76 -17.95
C TYR A 206 -20.82 -12.33 -19.26
N ALA A 207 -20.81 -11.53 -20.34
CA ALA A 207 -20.31 -11.92 -21.65
C ALA A 207 -18.81 -12.25 -21.61
N ALA A 208 -18.02 -11.52 -20.81
CA ALA A 208 -16.60 -11.81 -20.61
C ALA A 208 -16.37 -13.19 -20.01
N ALA A 209 -17.16 -13.60 -19.04
CA ALA A 209 -17.04 -14.91 -18.39
C ALA A 209 -17.48 -16.05 -19.31
N GLU A 210 -18.42 -15.80 -20.23
CA GLU A 210 -18.80 -16.75 -21.28
C GLU A 210 -17.84 -16.80 -22.47
N GLY A 211 -16.80 -15.94 -22.51
CA GLY A 211 -15.90 -15.82 -23.66
C GLY A 211 -16.53 -15.14 -24.87
N LYS A 212 -17.65 -14.43 -24.69
CA LYS A 212 -18.45 -13.78 -25.74
C LYS A 212 -18.27 -12.25 -25.75
N LEU A 213 -17.11 -11.74 -25.37
CA LEU A 213 -16.85 -10.30 -25.54
C LEU A 213 -16.98 -9.94 -27.01
N PRO A 214 -17.74 -8.88 -27.37
CA PRO A 214 -17.77 -8.39 -28.73
C PRO A 214 -16.34 -8.08 -29.17
N ALA A 215 -15.94 -8.60 -30.31
CA ALA A 215 -14.67 -8.22 -30.93
C ALA A 215 -14.65 -6.69 -30.99
N ALA A 216 -13.62 -6.07 -30.45
CA ALA A 216 -13.45 -4.63 -30.55
C ALA A 216 -13.39 -4.30 -32.04
N GLU A 217 -14.41 -3.60 -32.55
CA GLU A 217 -14.37 -3.10 -33.91
C GLU A 217 -13.12 -2.21 -34.05
N GLY A 218 -12.20 -2.64 -34.94
CA GLY A 218 -11.12 -1.85 -35.49
C GLY A 218 -10.19 -1.18 -34.49
N GLY A 219 -9.32 -1.93 -33.87
CA GLY A 219 -8.22 -1.39 -33.08
C GLY A 219 -7.05 -2.35 -33.14
N SER A 220 -6.16 -2.11 -34.12
CA SER A 220 -4.75 -2.46 -34.15
C SER A 220 -4.27 -3.33 -32.98
N ALA A 221 -3.67 -4.44 -33.31
CA ALA A 221 -2.84 -5.24 -32.40
C ALA A 221 -2.15 -4.31 -31.41
N MET A 222 -2.33 -4.58 -30.11
CA MET A 222 -1.72 -3.76 -29.05
C MET A 222 -0.23 -3.60 -29.38
N PRO A 223 0.26 -2.36 -29.62
CA PRO A 223 1.67 -2.11 -29.45
C PRO A 223 1.93 -2.49 -27.98
N GLY A 224 2.89 -3.35 -27.74
CA GLY A 224 3.22 -3.77 -26.40
C GLY A 224 3.30 -2.57 -25.47
N ILE A 225 2.41 -2.51 -24.47
CA ILE A 225 2.35 -1.47 -23.43
C ILE A 225 3.63 -1.51 -22.56
N GLY A 226 4.69 -2.15 -23.04
CA GLY A 226 6.01 -2.18 -22.42
C GLY A 226 6.92 -1.01 -22.77
N ALA A 227 6.87 -0.47 -23.97
CA ALA A 227 7.91 0.47 -24.42
C ALA A 227 7.50 1.95 -24.46
N ASN A 228 6.25 2.31 -24.80
CA ASN A 228 5.87 3.73 -25.00
C ASN A 228 5.26 4.40 -23.76
N ALA A 229 4.58 3.66 -22.88
CA ALA A 229 4.13 4.24 -21.60
C ALA A 229 5.31 4.48 -20.63
N GLN A 230 6.39 3.67 -20.74
CA GLN A 230 7.63 3.88 -20.00
C GLN A 230 8.40 5.11 -20.47
N ALA A 231 8.47 5.34 -21.77
CA ALA A 231 9.15 6.51 -22.33
C ALA A 231 8.44 7.84 -21.98
N HIS A 232 7.11 7.84 -21.88
CA HIS A 232 6.35 9.04 -21.54
C HIS A 232 6.24 9.30 -20.03
N SER A 233 6.14 8.27 -19.18
CA SER A 233 6.12 8.49 -17.72
C SER A 233 7.51 8.80 -17.17
N THR A 234 8.55 8.13 -17.65
CA THR A 234 9.94 8.42 -17.25
C THR A 234 10.42 9.75 -17.83
N SER A 235 10.06 10.08 -19.07
CA SER A 235 10.43 11.36 -19.66
C SER A 235 9.63 12.54 -19.12
N ALA A 236 8.36 12.36 -18.72
CA ALA A 236 7.58 13.42 -18.08
C ALA A 236 8.02 13.64 -16.63
N GLN A 237 8.34 12.58 -15.90
CA GLN A 237 8.89 12.67 -14.55
C GLN A 237 10.34 13.19 -14.56
N ALA A 238 11.16 12.74 -15.49
CA ALA A 238 12.50 13.30 -15.71
C ALA A 238 12.49 14.73 -16.25
N ARG A 239 11.53 15.08 -17.13
CA ARG A 239 11.39 16.47 -17.63
C ARG A 239 10.77 17.40 -16.60
N SER A 240 9.82 16.96 -15.76
CA SER A 240 9.27 17.80 -14.68
C SER A 240 10.26 18.00 -13.53
N THR A 241 11.05 16.98 -13.19
CA THR A 241 12.19 17.12 -12.27
C THR A 241 13.28 18.02 -12.89
N SER A 242 13.58 17.89 -14.20
CA SER A 242 14.60 18.70 -14.85
C SER A 242 14.21 20.17 -15.04
N ALA A 243 12.94 20.48 -15.26
CA ALA A 243 12.49 21.86 -15.41
C ALA A 243 12.47 22.65 -14.10
N ARG A 244 12.20 21.99 -12.96
CA ARG A 244 12.26 22.63 -11.63
C ARG A 244 13.64 22.50 -10.98
N ALA A 245 14.40 21.45 -11.30
CA ALA A 245 15.79 21.31 -10.95
C ALA A 245 16.66 22.45 -11.54
N ARG A 246 16.28 23.01 -12.68
CA ARG A 246 16.97 24.18 -13.27
C ARG A 246 16.83 25.46 -12.44
N SER A 247 15.84 25.59 -11.56
CA SER A 247 15.67 26.80 -10.73
C SER A 247 16.24 26.69 -9.32
N THR A 248 16.59 25.47 -8.84
CA THR A 248 17.07 25.28 -7.44
C THR A 248 18.37 24.48 -7.31
N ASN A 249 19.01 24.05 -8.40
CA ASN A 249 20.11 23.09 -8.29
C ASN A 249 21.34 23.42 -9.14
N ALA A 250 21.98 24.56 -8.86
CA ALA A 250 23.33 24.82 -9.33
C ALA A 250 24.37 23.78 -8.81
N GLN A 251 24.01 23.02 -7.78
CA GLN A 251 24.86 22.00 -7.15
C GLN A 251 24.69 20.58 -7.72
N ALA A 252 23.62 20.31 -8.49
CA ALA A 252 23.38 18.95 -8.99
C ALA A 252 24.51 18.38 -9.89
N PRO A 253 25.10 19.14 -10.82
CA PRO A 253 26.24 18.66 -11.61
C PRO A 253 27.47 18.35 -10.74
N PHE A 254 27.74 19.21 -9.75
CA PHE A 254 28.84 19.03 -8.80
C PHE A 254 28.66 17.78 -7.92
N LEU A 255 27.45 17.55 -7.41
CA LEU A 255 27.15 16.37 -6.60
C LEU A 255 27.21 15.07 -7.42
N ALA A 256 26.77 15.09 -8.68
CA ALA A 256 26.91 13.96 -9.57
C ALA A 256 28.38 13.64 -9.89
N GLU A 257 29.19 14.68 -10.10
CA GLU A 257 30.64 14.51 -10.34
C GLU A 257 31.33 13.98 -9.08
N ARG A 258 31.03 14.53 -7.90
CA ARG A 258 31.53 14.03 -6.62
C ARG A 258 31.17 12.55 -6.44
N ALA A 259 29.94 12.15 -6.72
CA ALA A 259 29.52 10.77 -6.61
C ALA A 259 30.34 9.85 -7.52
N ARG A 260 30.63 10.26 -8.77
CA ARG A 260 31.45 9.47 -9.71
C ARG A 260 32.90 9.33 -9.25
N GLN A 261 33.46 10.36 -8.63
CA GLN A 261 34.85 10.34 -8.16
C GLN A 261 35.04 9.54 -6.88
N THR A 262 34.02 9.51 -6.02
CA THR A 262 34.13 8.95 -4.66
C THR A 262 33.68 7.50 -4.57
N PHE A 263 32.69 7.10 -5.39
CA PHE A 263 32.03 5.81 -5.28
C PHE A 263 32.24 4.92 -6.51
N ALA A 264 32.16 3.62 -6.32
CA ALA A 264 32.31 2.63 -7.38
C ALA A 264 31.22 2.74 -8.46
N ALA A 265 31.53 2.28 -9.68
CA ALA A 265 30.63 2.38 -10.82
C ALA A 265 29.30 1.65 -10.60
N GLU A 266 29.32 0.54 -9.87
CA GLU A 266 28.18 -0.34 -9.58
C GLU A 266 27.08 0.35 -8.79
N VAL A 267 27.42 1.36 -7.97
CA VAL A 267 26.47 2.08 -7.12
C VAL A 267 26.00 3.42 -7.71
N GLN A 268 26.57 3.86 -8.83
CA GLN A 268 26.32 5.19 -9.40
C GLN A 268 24.85 5.45 -9.70
N GLN A 269 24.16 4.48 -10.31
CA GLN A 269 22.74 4.62 -10.63
C GLN A 269 21.89 4.85 -9.38
N MET A 270 22.18 4.14 -8.29
CA MET A 270 21.48 4.31 -7.02
C MET A 270 21.76 5.66 -6.40
N LEU A 271 23.01 6.11 -6.44
CA LEU A 271 23.42 7.40 -5.91
C LEU A 271 22.77 8.57 -6.67
N GLU A 272 22.73 8.51 -8.01
CA GLU A 272 22.06 9.54 -8.82
C GLU A 272 20.57 9.67 -8.45
N GLN A 273 19.87 8.55 -8.31
CA GLN A 273 18.47 8.53 -7.88
C GLN A 273 18.30 9.05 -6.45
N GLY A 274 19.20 8.65 -5.54
CA GLY A 274 19.21 9.07 -4.14
C GLY A 274 19.44 10.57 -4.01
N VAL A 275 20.47 11.11 -4.66
CA VAL A 275 20.80 12.55 -4.71
C VAL A 275 19.61 13.35 -5.25
N ALA A 276 19.03 12.93 -6.37
CA ALA A 276 17.89 13.61 -6.97
C ALA A 276 16.67 13.63 -6.02
N ARG A 277 16.39 12.52 -5.34
CA ARG A 277 15.29 12.39 -4.39
C ARG A 277 15.50 13.28 -3.16
N VAL A 278 16.68 13.23 -2.55
CA VAL A 278 16.99 13.97 -1.32
C VAL A 278 17.08 15.48 -1.60
N ALA A 279 17.62 15.88 -2.74
CA ALA A 279 17.63 17.28 -3.19
C ALA A 279 16.19 17.80 -3.45
N ASP A 280 15.32 16.99 -4.06
CA ASP A 280 13.90 17.33 -4.26
C ASP A 280 13.14 17.43 -2.93
N PHE A 281 13.50 16.62 -1.93
CA PHE A 281 12.89 16.67 -0.59
C PHE A 281 13.26 17.96 0.16
N GLN A 282 14.55 18.32 0.19
CA GLN A 282 15.03 19.47 0.96
C GLN A 282 15.82 20.45 0.08
N ASP A 283 17.07 20.21 -0.21
CA ASP A 283 17.97 21.06 -1.00
C ASP A 283 19.27 20.33 -1.36
N GLY A 284 20.18 21.01 -2.12
CA GLY A 284 21.47 20.45 -2.51
C GLY A 284 22.41 20.15 -1.34
N ASN A 285 22.38 20.97 -0.27
CA ASN A 285 23.20 20.71 0.93
C ASN A 285 22.74 19.45 1.66
N TYR A 286 21.45 19.14 1.62
CA TYR A 286 20.92 17.90 2.20
C TYR A 286 21.28 16.68 1.35
N ALA A 287 21.39 16.86 0.03
CA ALA A 287 21.92 15.83 -0.86
C ALA A 287 23.44 15.64 -0.72
N ALA A 288 24.20 16.69 -0.40
CA ALA A 288 25.60 16.56 -0.03
C ALA A 288 25.76 15.73 1.25
N LEU A 289 24.97 16.02 2.28
CA LEU A 289 24.94 15.24 3.53
C LEU A 289 24.61 13.75 3.29
N TYR A 290 23.76 13.44 2.30
CA TYR A 290 23.49 12.06 1.92
C TYR A 290 24.75 11.35 1.41
N LEU A 291 25.56 12.00 0.56
CA LEU A 291 26.83 11.46 0.08
C LEU A 291 27.86 11.36 1.21
N ASP A 292 27.99 12.40 2.07
CA ASP A 292 28.88 12.38 3.24
C ASP A 292 28.65 11.17 4.14
N ARG A 293 27.38 10.82 4.35
CA ARG A 293 26.97 9.67 5.17
C ARG A 293 27.31 8.32 4.54
N LEU A 294 27.36 8.26 3.22
CA LEU A 294 27.65 7.03 2.49
C LEU A 294 29.16 6.78 2.30
N GLU A 295 29.98 7.80 2.34
CA GLU A 295 31.44 7.64 2.17
C GLU A 295 32.06 6.64 3.15
N PRO A 296 31.80 6.70 4.46
CA PRO A 296 32.32 5.71 5.41
C PRO A 296 31.85 4.28 5.11
N ILE A 297 30.59 4.15 4.66
CA ILE A 297 30.01 2.84 4.32
C ILE A 297 30.64 2.27 3.05
N ALA A 298 30.86 3.10 2.04
CA ALA A 298 31.53 2.69 0.80
C ALA A 298 32.98 2.27 1.05
N LYS A 299 33.67 2.95 1.97
CA LYS A 299 35.02 2.59 2.39
C LYS A 299 35.01 1.23 3.10
N LEU A 300 34.09 1.01 4.04
CA LEU A 300 33.91 -0.26 4.74
C LEU A 300 33.61 -1.40 3.76
N ASP A 301 32.71 -1.19 2.81
CA ASP A 301 32.33 -2.19 1.78
C ASP A 301 33.54 -2.59 0.91
N LYS A 302 34.36 -1.59 0.54
CA LYS A 302 35.61 -1.82 -0.18
C LYS A 302 36.64 -2.59 0.63
N GLU A 303 36.82 -2.28 1.92
CA GLU A 303 37.72 -2.96 2.84
C GLU A 303 37.30 -4.43 3.08
N HIS A 304 36.03 -4.73 3.02
CA HIS A 304 35.46 -6.09 3.06
C HIS A 304 35.51 -6.83 1.71
N GLY A 305 36.26 -6.31 0.71
CA GLY A 305 36.47 -6.98 -0.57
C GLY A 305 35.30 -6.83 -1.55
N SER A 306 34.39 -5.89 -1.32
CA SER A 306 33.24 -5.56 -2.19
C SER A 306 32.39 -6.79 -2.57
N ALA A 307 32.19 -7.71 -1.62
CA ALA A 307 31.43 -8.94 -1.84
C ALA A 307 30.02 -8.61 -2.38
N GLY A 308 29.62 -9.26 -3.46
CA GLY A 308 28.31 -9.02 -4.08
C GLY A 308 28.17 -7.69 -4.83
N GLY A 309 29.26 -7.06 -5.33
CA GLY A 309 29.19 -5.87 -6.17
C GLY A 309 28.76 -4.61 -5.39
N TYR A 310 29.34 -4.35 -4.25
CA TYR A 310 29.02 -3.22 -3.35
C TYR A 310 27.58 -3.27 -2.80
N ALA A 311 27.10 -4.46 -2.45
CA ALA A 311 25.73 -4.66 -1.97
C ALA A 311 25.42 -3.85 -0.71
N LEU A 312 26.38 -3.75 0.24
CA LEU A 312 26.24 -2.97 1.47
C LEU A 312 26.01 -1.49 1.14
N THR A 313 26.85 -0.92 0.29
CA THR A 313 26.76 0.50 -0.12
C THR A 313 25.46 0.75 -0.88
N ASN A 314 25.08 -0.13 -1.79
CA ASN A 314 23.90 0.02 -2.63
C ASN A 314 22.60 -0.01 -1.80
N GLU A 315 22.44 -0.98 -0.90
CA GLU A 315 21.25 -1.09 -0.05
C GLU A 315 21.22 0.03 1.01
N THR A 316 22.39 0.41 1.58
CA THR A 316 22.44 1.55 2.49
C THR A 316 22.04 2.84 1.77
N ALA A 317 22.57 3.09 0.57
CA ALA A 317 22.23 4.25 -0.25
C ALA A 317 20.71 4.31 -0.53
N ARG A 318 20.13 3.17 -0.90
CA ARG A 318 18.71 3.05 -1.17
C ARG A 318 17.86 3.42 0.03
N PHE A 319 18.07 2.77 1.18
CA PHE A 319 17.25 3.00 2.36
C PHE A 319 17.53 4.34 3.03
N LEU A 320 18.77 4.84 2.98
CA LEU A 320 19.10 6.18 3.46
C LEU A 320 18.36 7.26 2.66
N ALA A 321 18.33 7.18 1.33
CA ALA A 321 17.60 8.14 0.50
C ALA A 321 16.10 8.11 0.78
N LEU A 322 15.52 6.92 1.01
CA LEU A 322 14.12 6.76 1.39
C LEU A 322 13.84 7.38 2.75
N TRP A 323 14.67 7.08 3.75
CA TRP A 323 14.50 7.58 5.11
C TRP A 323 14.75 9.09 5.22
N MET A 324 15.79 9.62 4.59
CA MET A 324 16.05 11.06 4.51
C MET A 324 14.92 11.83 3.80
N SER A 325 14.11 11.15 2.98
CA SER A 325 12.95 11.72 2.27
C SER A 325 11.62 11.30 2.91
N TYR A 326 11.55 11.25 4.24
CA TYR A 326 10.35 10.86 4.97
C TYR A 326 9.14 11.75 4.67
N GLU A 327 7.94 11.24 4.89
CA GLU A 327 6.71 12.00 4.69
C GLU A 327 6.38 12.85 5.92
N ASP A 328 6.34 14.16 5.74
CA ASP A 328 5.82 15.14 6.69
C ASP A 328 4.73 16.00 6.03
N VAL A 329 4.07 16.83 6.81
CA VAL A 329 3.01 17.74 6.33
C VAL A 329 3.52 18.67 5.22
N ILE A 330 4.79 19.14 5.32
CA ILE A 330 5.41 20.01 4.33
C ILE A 330 5.61 19.26 3.00
N ARG A 331 6.09 18.02 3.05
CA ARG A 331 6.28 17.18 1.86
C ARG A 331 4.96 16.83 1.20
N VAL A 332 3.96 16.45 2.00
CA VAL A 332 2.62 16.15 1.49
C VAL A 332 2.01 17.37 0.80
N ALA A 333 2.10 18.55 1.43
CA ALA A 333 1.60 19.80 0.86
C ALA A 333 2.31 20.17 -0.45
N ASP A 334 3.65 20.02 -0.51
CA ASP A 334 4.43 20.26 -1.73
C ASP A 334 4.01 19.31 -2.86
N LEU A 335 3.96 18.00 -2.61
CA LEU A 335 3.58 17.01 -3.62
C LEU A 335 2.16 17.23 -4.14
N LYS A 336 1.21 17.59 -3.25
CA LYS A 336 -0.20 17.81 -3.61
C LYS A 336 -0.44 19.14 -4.34
N SER A 337 0.46 20.10 -4.26
CA SER A 337 0.39 21.40 -4.95
C SER A 337 1.25 21.49 -6.21
N ARG A 338 1.90 20.40 -6.66
CA ARG A 338 2.74 20.37 -7.86
C ARG A 338 1.91 20.32 -9.14
N ARG A 339 2.34 21.06 -10.17
CA ARG A 339 1.73 21.04 -11.50
C ARG A 339 1.66 19.63 -12.10
N SER A 340 2.75 18.86 -11.98
CA SER A 340 2.82 17.49 -12.48
C SER A 340 1.76 16.56 -11.87
N ARG A 341 1.31 16.83 -10.63
CA ARG A 341 0.19 16.11 -10.03
C ARG A 341 -1.13 16.42 -10.71
N PHE A 342 -1.40 17.70 -10.98
CA PHE A 342 -2.64 18.09 -11.66
C PHE A 342 -2.68 17.53 -13.08
N GLU A 343 -1.57 17.58 -13.82
CA GLU A 343 -1.44 16.99 -15.14
C GLU A 343 -1.69 15.48 -15.13
N ARG A 344 -1.10 14.76 -14.15
CA ARG A 344 -1.32 13.33 -13.99
C ARG A 344 -2.78 12.99 -13.65
N VAL A 345 -3.40 13.70 -12.70
CA VAL A 345 -4.80 13.44 -12.33
C VAL A 345 -5.72 13.71 -13.52
N ARG A 346 -5.48 14.78 -14.31
CA ARG A 346 -6.24 15.03 -15.54
C ARG A 346 -6.09 13.89 -16.56
N ALA A 347 -4.89 13.34 -16.70
CA ALA A 347 -4.63 12.19 -17.55
C ALA A 347 -5.32 10.92 -17.03
N ASP A 348 -5.25 10.68 -15.72
CA ASP A 348 -5.86 9.51 -15.07
C ASP A 348 -7.39 9.49 -15.23
N VAL A 349 -8.05 10.66 -15.15
CA VAL A 349 -9.50 10.79 -15.37
C VAL A 349 -9.87 11.06 -16.84
N GLN A 350 -8.90 11.05 -17.75
CA GLN A 350 -9.08 11.31 -19.19
C GLN A 350 -9.83 12.63 -19.50
N ALA A 351 -9.60 13.67 -18.68
CA ALA A 351 -10.26 14.95 -18.84
C ALA A 351 -9.83 15.65 -20.15
N LYS A 352 -10.81 16.14 -20.92
CA LYS A 352 -10.57 16.88 -22.17
C LYS A 352 -9.93 18.24 -21.88
N PRO A 353 -9.22 18.85 -22.86
CA PRO A 353 -8.76 20.23 -22.75
C PRO A 353 -9.90 21.18 -22.42
N GLY A 354 -9.76 22.00 -21.36
CA GLY A 354 -10.78 22.93 -20.90
C GLY A 354 -11.85 22.35 -19.96
N GLU A 355 -11.93 21.04 -19.79
CA GLU A 355 -12.86 20.42 -18.86
C GLU A 355 -12.43 20.68 -17.40
N PRO A 356 -13.34 21.19 -16.51
CA PRO A 356 -13.01 21.44 -15.12
C PRO A 356 -12.84 20.12 -14.35
N VAL A 357 -11.70 19.98 -13.65
CA VAL A 357 -11.43 18.85 -12.76
C VAL A 357 -11.32 19.36 -11.35
N HIS A 358 -12.15 18.85 -10.44
CA HIS A 358 -12.10 19.17 -9.01
C HIS A 358 -11.36 18.09 -8.26
N ILE A 359 -10.26 18.45 -7.58
CA ILE A 359 -9.46 17.55 -6.77
C ILE A 359 -9.65 17.90 -5.30
N ILE A 360 -10.32 17.03 -4.56
CA ILE A 360 -10.57 17.21 -3.13
C ILE A 360 -9.67 16.26 -2.35
N GLU A 361 -8.86 16.81 -1.46
CA GLU A 361 -7.99 16.07 -0.56
C GLU A 361 -8.62 15.97 0.82
N TYR A 362 -8.69 14.75 1.33
CA TYR A 362 -9.15 14.47 2.68
C TYR A 362 -7.93 14.39 3.60
N LEU A 363 -7.73 15.40 4.41
CA LEU A 363 -6.63 15.49 5.36
C LEU A 363 -7.18 15.40 6.77
N LYS A 364 -6.49 14.73 7.66
CA LYS A 364 -6.87 14.62 9.07
C LYS A 364 -5.65 14.84 9.96
N PRO A 365 -5.09 16.07 10.00
CA PRO A 365 -3.99 16.37 10.89
C PRO A 365 -4.45 16.27 12.35
N GLY A 366 -3.65 15.58 13.17
CA GLY A 366 -3.80 15.53 14.61
C GLY A 366 -2.80 16.44 15.32
N VAL A 367 -2.81 16.37 16.65
CA VAL A 367 -1.88 17.13 17.49
C VAL A 367 -0.43 16.76 17.19
N GLU A 368 -0.16 15.47 16.93
CA GLU A 368 1.19 14.96 16.65
C GLU A 368 1.77 15.55 15.36
N GLU A 369 0.97 15.62 14.29
CA GLU A 369 1.40 16.19 13.01
C GLU A 369 1.70 17.69 13.11
N VAL A 370 0.93 18.43 13.90
CA VAL A 370 1.20 19.84 14.16
C VAL A 370 2.43 20.01 15.06
N ALA A 371 2.53 19.23 16.13
CA ALA A 371 3.67 19.26 17.04
C ALA A 371 4.98 18.90 16.32
N ALA A 372 4.95 17.97 15.37
CA ALA A 372 6.09 17.54 14.59
C ALA A 372 6.73 18.66 13.74
N LEU A 373 5.96 19.71 13.38
CA LEU A 373 6.47 20.87 12.65
C LEU A 373 7.18 21.89 13.55
N LEU A 374 6.92 21.85 14.86
CA LEU A 374 7.48 22.79 15.81
C LEU A 374 8.89 22.39 16.25
N PRO A 375 9.72 23.33 16.71
CA PRO A 375 10.98 23.02 17.39
C PRO A 375 10.77 22.08 18.58
N SER A 376 11.74 21.19 18.87
CA SER A 376 11.61 20.10 19.83
C SER A 376 11.11 20.51 21.22
N GLY A 377 11.50 21.70 21.70
CA GLY A 377 11.03 22.22 23.00
C GLY A 377 9.53 22.55 23.00
N LEU A 378 9.04 23.21 21.94
CA LEU A 378 7.63 23.57 21.78
C LEU A 378 6.78 22.33 21.46
N SER A 379 7.30 21.44 20.63
CA SER A 379 6.66 20.16 20.31
C SER A 379 6.33 19.36 21.58
N ARG A 380 7.33 19.14 22.44
CA ARG A 380 7.15 18.43 23.72
C ARG A 380 6.12 19.09 24.63
N ARG A 381 6.13 20.43 24.71
CA ARG A 381 5.15 21.16 25.53
C ARG A 381 3.72 21.01 25.00
N LEU A 382 3.55 21.07 23.68
CA LEU A 382 2.25 20.92 23.04
C LEU A 382 1.70 19.50 23.24
N VAL A 383 2.53 18.48 23.02
CA VAL A 383 2.15 17.06 23.22
C VAL A 383 1.78 16.82 24.69
N ALA A 384 2.63 17.21 25.65
CA ALA A 384 2.36 17.05 27.08
C ALA A 384 1.08 17.79 27.54
N TRP A 385 0.82 18.97 26.99
CA TRP A 385 -0.41 19.70 27.25
C TRP A 385 -1.65 18.95 26.72
N ALA A 386 -1.57 18.41 25.51
CA ALA A 386 -2.67 17.68 24.90
C ALA A 386 -2.92 16.33 25.59
N GLU A 387 -1.88 15.61 26.00
CA GLU A 387 -1.97 14.38 26.78
C GLU A 387 -2.64 14.63 28.13
N LYS A 388 -2.17 15.64 28.90
CA LYS A 388 -2.75 16.01 30.20
C LYS A 388 -4.25 16.34 30.12
N ARG A 389 -4.71 16.84 28.96
CA ARG A 389 -6.12 17.18 28.73
C ARG A 389 -6.93 16.09 28.02
N GLY A 390 -6.32 14.96 27.69
CA GLY A 390 -6.96 13.87 26.93
C GLY A 390 -7.41 14.30 25.53
N LEU A 391 -6.68 15.24 24.89
CA LEU A 391 -7.02 15.84 23.61
C LEU A 391 -6.31 15.19 22.42
N MET A 392 -5.35 14.30 22.64
CA MET A 392 -4.54 13.66 21.58
C MET A 392 -5.38 13.05 20.45
N HIS A 393 -6.49 12.39 20.81
CA HIS A 393 -7.38 11.76 19.82
C HIS A 393 -8.63 12.58 19.49
N LYS A 394 -8.91 13.66 20.25
CA LYS A 394 -10.10 14.49 20.05
C LYS A 394 -9.87 15.66 19.10
N LEU A 395 -8.65 16.18 19.03
CA LEU A 395 -8.27 17.28 18.15
C LEU A 395 -7.78 16.78 16.78
N ASN A 396 -8.53 15.89 16.17
CA ASN A 396 -8.31 15.48 14.79
C ASN A 396 -9.27 16.25 13.89
N LEU A 397 -8.74 17.26 13.19
CA LEU A 397 -9.55 18.09 12.31
C LEU A 397 -9.63 17.45 10.92
N GLY A 398 -10.80 16.95 10.54
CA GLY A 398 -11.07 16.50 9.18
C GLY A 398 -11.15 17.70 8.23
N LEU A 399 -10.15 17.89 7.39
CA LEU A 399 -10.09 18.95 6.39
C LEU A 399 -10.40 18.40 5.00
N HIS A 400 -11.37 18.98 4.33
CA HIS A 400 -11.67 18.74 2.93
C HIS A 400 -11.08 19.90 2.10
N VAL A 401 -9.93 19.69 1.49
CA VAL A 401 -9.21 20.75 0.79
C VAL A 401 -9.39 20.56 -0.71
N ASN A 402 -10.14 21.45 -1.34
CA ASN A 402 -10.21 21.49 -2.80
C ASN A 402 -8.93 22.13 -3.34
N THR A 403 -8.00 21.29 -3.83
CA THR A 403 -6.69 21.74 -4.32
C THR A 403 -6.73 22.42 -5.67
N THR A 404 -7.84 22.35 -6.37
CA THR A 404 -8.09 23.10 -7.62
C THR A 404 -8.76 24.45 -7.38
N SER A 405 -9.16 24.76 -6.13
CA SER A 405 -9.57 26.12 -5.76
C SER A 405 -8.36 26.99 -5.39
N VAL A 406 -8.46 28.30 -5.57
CA VAL A 406 -7.40 29.25 -5.22
C VAL A 406 -7.04 29.16 -3.73
N THR A 407 -8.03 29.12 -2.86
CA THR A 407 -7.83 29.06 -1.41
C THR A 407 -7.17 27.74 -0.96
N GLY A 408 -7.66 26.60 -1.45
CA GLY A 408 -7.08 25.29 -1.12
C GLY A 408 -5.67 25.12 -1.69
N PHE A 409 -5.40 25.61 -2.89
CA PHE A 409 -4.06 25.61 -3.47
C PHE A 409 -3.11 26.49 -2.65
N LEU A 410 -3.48 27.73 -2.33
CA LEU A 410 -2.64 28.63 -1.55
C LEU A 410 -2.38 28.11 -0.14
N MET A 411 -3.36 27.48 0.49
CA MET A 411 -3.17 26.83 1.80
C MET A 411 -2.10 25.73 1.75
N LEU A 412 -2.16 24.83 0.78
CA LEU A 412 -1.12 23.80 0.64
C LEU A 412 0.22 24.41 0.23
N ARG A 413 0.21 25.42 -0.63
CA ARG A 413 1.44 26.07 -1.08
C ARG A 413 2.14 26.83 0.05
N SER A 414 1.41 27.49 0.95
CA SER A 414 1.99 28.13 2.13
C SER A 414 2.64 27.13 3.09
N LEU A 415 2.00 25.96 3.30
CA LEU A 415 2.63 24.86 4.06
C LEU A 415 3.91 24.34 3.38
N ALA A 416 3.90 24.21 2.05
CA ALA A 416 5.08 23.80 1.29
C ALA A 416 6.24 24.82 1.39
N TRP A 417 5.95 26.10 1.56
CA TRP A 417 6.95 27.15 1.75
C TRP A 417 7.67 27.08 3.10
N LEU A 418 7.14 26.33 4.07
CA LEU A 418 7.82 26.05 5.34
C LEU A 418 9.02 25.10 5.18
N ARG A 419 9.32 24.60 3.96
CA ARG A 419 10.43 23.70 3.67
C ARG A 419 11.80 24.13 4.27
N PRO A 420 12.22 25.41 4.23
CA PRO A 420 13.47 25.82 4.85
C PRO A 420 13.48 25.64 6.37
N LEU A 421 12.32 25.80 7.03
CA LEU A 421 12.16 25.67 8.49
C LEU A 421 12.12 24.21 8.95
N ARG A 422 11.98 23.23 8.03
CA ARG A 422 11.94 21.79 8.36
C ARG A 422 13.11 21.36 9.25
N ARG A 423 14.32 21.88 9.01
CA ARG A 423 15.52 21.54 9.79
C ARG A 423 15.41 21.91 11.28
N MET A 424 14.52 22.83 11.63
CA MET A 424 14.26 23.23 13.02
C MET A 424 13.18 22.39 13.67
N SER A 425 12.48 21.55 12.93
CA SER A 425 11.34 20.77 13.43
C SER A 425 11.77 19.60 14.31
N ALA A 426 10.93 19.26 15.28
CA ALA A 426 11.13 18.11 16.15
C ALA A 426 11.25 16.81 15.35
N ARG A 427 10.43 16.66 14.30
CA ARG A 427 10.46 15.50 13.42
C ARG A 427 11.80 15.35 12.71
N TYR A 428 12.36 16.45 12.20
CA TYR A 428 13.67 16.41 11.56
C TYR A 428 14.74 15.93 12.55
N ALA A 429 14.80 16.51 13.74
CA ALA A 429 15.79 16.13 14.76
C ALA A 429 15.69 14.65 15.15
N GLU A 430 14.48 14.14 15.32
CA GLU A 430 14.21 12.73 15.62
C GLU A 430 14.67 11.79 14.51
N GLU A 431 14.30 12.10 13.25
CA GLU A 431 14.69 11.27 12.10
C GLU A 431 16.20 11.27 11.90
N GLN A 432 16.86 12.43 12.04
CA GLN A 432 18.33 12.51 11.91
C GLN A 432 19.03 11.68 12.99
N ALA A 433 18.57 11.75 14.24
CA ALA A 433 19.17 10.99 15.34
C ALA A 433 19.08 9.47 15.12
N LEU A 434 17.96 9.00 14.60
CA LEU A 434 17.75 7.57 14.29
C LEU A 434 18.56 7.12 13.07
N ILE A 435 18.67 7.95 12.03
CA ILE A 435 19.52 7.69 10.86
C ILE A 435 20.98 7.57 11.29
N GLU A 436 21.49 8.50 12.10
CA GLU A 436 22.87 8.44 12.60
C GLU A 436 23.13 7.19 13.46
N ARG A 437 22.15 6.79 14.29
CA ARG A 437 22.27 5.57 15.08
C ARG A 437 22.37 4.33 14.18
N TRP A 438 21.52 4.25 13.16
CA TRP A 438 21.52 3.15 12.18
C TRP A 438 22.84 3.07 11.40
N LEU A 439 23.35 4.21 10.89
CA LEU A 439 24.61 4.26 10.16
C LEU A 439 25.80 3.88 11.04
N ARG A 440 25.81 4.32 12.30
CA ARG A 440 26.84 3.89 13.28
C ARG A 440 26.78 2.39 13.54
N ALA A 441 25.59 1.81 13.65
CA ALA A 441 25.42 0.37 13.83
C ALA A 441 25.95 -0.43 12.63
N ILE A 442 25.75 0.06 11.39
CA ILE A 442 26.33 -0.54 10.18
C ILE A 442 27.86 -0.46 10.23
N ALA A 443 28.39 0.74 10.50
CA ALA A 443 29.83 0.98 10.51
C ALA A 443 30.59 0.22 11.63
N ALA A 444 29.91 -0.10 12.73
CA ALA A 444 30.48 -0.83 13.85
C ALA A 444 30.36 -2.36 13.73
N ALA A 445 29.69 -2.86 12.67
CA ALA A 445 29.52 -4.29 12.49
C ALA A 445 30.85 -4.97 12.13
N PRO A 446 31.26 -6.03 12.86
CA PRO A 446 32.56 -6.67 12.67
C PRO A 446 32.67 -7.50 11.38
N GLU A 447 31.53 -7.90 10.81
CA GLU A 447 31.45 -8.80 9.64
C GLU A 447 30.58 -8.19 8.54
N PRO A 448 30.95 -8.37 7.25
CA PRO A 448 30.22 -7.80 6.11
C PRO A 448 28.75 -8.25 6.06
N GLU A 449 28.47 -9.51 6.39
CA GLU A 449 27.12 -10.06 6.38
C GLU A 449 26.23 -9.39 7.44
N LEU A 450 26.77 -9.17 8.63
CA LEU A 450 26.04 -8.46 9.68
C LEU A 450 25.80 -7.00 9.30
N ALA A 451 26.78 -6.31 8.74
CA ALA A 451 26.64 -4.94 8.25
C ALA A 451 25.51 -4.83 7.21
N LEU A 452 25.48 -5.77 6.25
CA LEU A 452 24.43 -5.82 5.23
C LEU A 452 23.04 -6.07 5.82
N GLU A 453 22.91 -7.00 6.79
CA GLU A 453 21.62 -7.29 7.42
C GLU A 453 21.11 -6.09 8.26
N ILE A 454 21.99 -5.35 8.91
CA ILE A 454 21.64 -4.11 9.61
C ILE A 454 21.21 -3.04 8.59
N ALA A 455 21.91 -2.91 7.45
CA ALA A 455 21.54 -1.99 6.39
C ALA A 455 20.14 -2.29 5.84
N LEU A 456 19.85 -3.57 5.60
CA LEU A 456 18.55 -4.05 5.14
C LEU A 456 17.41 -3.81 6.14
N CYS A 457 17.69 -3.61 7.44
CA CYS A 457 16.67 -3.20 8.42
C CYS A 457 16.08 -1.82 8.12
N GLY A 458 16.77 -0.97 7.35
CA GLY A 458 16.22 0.29 6.82
C GLY A 458 14.90 0.11 6.05
N ARG A 459 14.65 -1.09 5.50
CA ARG A 459 13.38 -1.47 4.85
C ARG A 459 12.17 -1.43 5.79
N LEU A 460 12.39 -1.56 7.09
CA LEU A 460 11.31 -1.48 8.08
C LEU A 460 10.76 -0.07 8.20
N ILE A 461 11.58 0.97 7.96
CA ILE A 461 11.17 2.36 8.12
C ILE A 461 10.30 2.78 6.95
N LYS A 462 8.99 2.60 7.11
CA LYS A 462 8.00 2.92 6.09
C LYS A 462 6.70 3.45 6.68
N GLY A 463 5.91 4.09 5.84
CA GLY A 463 4.59 4.58 6.20
C GLY A 463 4.62 5.91 7.00
N TYR A 464 3.47 6.31 7.55
CA TYR A 464 3.28 7.49 8.42
C TYR A 464 2.32 7.17 9.57
N GLY A 465 2.16 8.10 10.53
CA GLY A 465 1.27 7.91 11.68
C GLY A 465 1.59 6.63 12.47
N ASP A 466 0.57 5.90 12.86
CA ASP A 466 0.70 4.66 13.66
C ASP A 466 1.53 3.57 12.97
N THR A 467 1.45 3.45 11.64
CA THR A 467 2.24 2.49 10.88
C THR A 467 3.73 2.80 10.97
N ASN A 468 4.12 4.06 10.82
CA ASN A 468 5.52 4.47 10.97
C ASN A 468 6.01 4.30 12.39
N ARG A 469 5.17 4.60 13.38
CA ARG A 469 5.48 4.45 14.81
C ARG A 469 5.77 2.98 15.17
N ARG A 470 4.92 2.05 14.73
CA ARG A 470 5.15 0.60 14.90
C ARG A 470 6.37 0.12 14.16
N ALA A 471 6.55 0.56 12.92
CA ALA A 471 7.72 0.21 12.11
C ALA A 471 9.03 0.64 12.78
N LYS A 472 9.08 1.87 13.32
CA LYS A 472 10.22 2.36 14.11
C LYS A 472 10.41 1.57 15.41
N ALA A 473 9.34 1.23 16.10
CA ALA A 473 9.43 0.42 17.32
C ALA A 473 10.04 -0.96 17.03
N ASN A 474 9.59 -1.63 15.97
CA ASN A 474 10.15 -2.91 15.53
C ASN A 474 11.64 -2.78 15.12
N PHE A 475 11.97 -1.71 14.38
CA PHE A 475 13.35 -1.42 13.99
C PHE A 475 14.25 -1.20 15.22
N LEU A 476 13.83 -0.35 16.16
CA LEU A 476 14.56 -0.08 17.39
C LEU A 476 14.71 -1.34 18.24
N ARG A 477 13.67 -2.17 18.32
CA ARG A 477 13.72 -3.43 19.04
C ARG A 477 14.82 -4.36 18.52
N ILE A 478 14.97 -4.45 17.18
CA ILE A 478 16.05 -5.22 16.56
C ILE A 478 17.42 -4.60 16.89
N LEU A 479 17.57 -3.29 16.79
CA LEU A 479 18.82 -2.61 17.11
C LEU A 479 19.21 -2.80 18.56
N ASP A 480 18.27 -2.54 19.50
CA ASP A 480 18.52 -2.60 20.94
C ASP A 480 18.91 -4.01 21.41
N THR A 481 18.31 -5.05 20.80
CA THR A 481 18.46 -6.43 21.31
C THR A 481 19.51 -7.25 20.57
N LEU A 482 19.51 -7.22 19.25
CA LEU A 482 20.37 -8.09 18.42
C LEU A 482 21.63 -7.39 17.92
N VAL A 483 21.59 -6.07 17.71
CA VAL A 483 22.73 -5.34 17.13
C VAL A 483 23.61 -4.74 18.22
N GLU A 484 23.04 -3.96 19.13
CA GLU A 484 23.75 -3.26 20.21
C GLU A 484 23.73 -4.09 21.52
N GLY A 485 22.81 -5.05 21.63
CA GLY A 485 22.71 -5.95 22.79
C GLY A 485 23.76 -7.05 22.79
N SER A 486 23.97 -7.65 23.95
CA SER A 486 24.94 -8.73 24.18
C SER A 486 24.35 -10.13 24.04
N ALA A 487 23.14 -10.28 23.51
CA ALA A 487 22.45 -11.58 23.50
C ALA A 487 23.16 -12.65 22.66
N LEU A 488 23.88 -12.25 21.62
CA LEU A 488 24.62 -13.15 20.72
C LEU A 488 26.06 -12.64 20.56
N ALA A 489 27.04 -13.46 20.94
CA ALA A 489 28.45 -13.11 20.79
C ALA A 489 28.99 -13.34 19.38
N ASP A 490 28.55 -14.41 18.71
CA ASP A 490 28.98 -14.76 17.37
C ASP A 490 28.36 -13.84 16.30
N PRO A 491 29.16 -13.15 15.46
CA PRO A 491 28.66 -12.24 14.43
C PRO A 491 27.81 -12.92 13.36
N GLN A 492 28.12 -14.16 12.98
CA GLN A 492 27.34 -14.89 11.97
C GLN A 492 25.95 -15.28 12.51
N ALA A 493 25.89 -15.82 13.73
CA ALA A 493 24.63 -16.11 14.41
C ALA A 493 23.80 -14.83 14.58
N ARG A 494 24.45 -13.69 14.88
CA ARG A 494 23.82 -12.38 14.97
C ARG A 494 23.24 -11.92 13.64
N ALA A 495 23.97 -12.08 12.53
CA ALA A 495 23.48 -11.74 11.20
C ALA A 495 22.22 -12.55 10.83
N GLN A 496 22.23 -13.86 11.09
CA GLN A 496 21.08 -14.74 10.88
C GLN A 496 19.87 -14.33 11.74
N ALA A 497 20.11 -14.00 13.00
CA ALA A 497 19.07 -13.54 13.93
C ALA A 497 18.45 -12.20 13.47
N VAL A 498 19.27 -11.24 13.02
CA VAL A 498 18.80 -9.95 12.47
C VAL A 498 17.97 -10.19 11.21
N ARG A 499 18.43 -11.08 10.31
CA ARG A 499 17.69 -11.47 9.10
C ARG A 499 16.32 -12.05 9.44
N ALA A 500 16.25 -12.99 10.36
CA ALA A 500 15.01 -13.64 10.80
C ALA A 500 14.07 -12.63 11.48
N ALA A 501 14.59 -11.80 12.39
CA ALA A 501 13.83 -10.77 13.10
C ALA A 501 13.24 -9.72 12.12
N ARG A 502 14.03 -9.28 11.14
CA ARG A 502 13.57 -8.39 10.07
C ARG A 502 12.46 -9.04 9.25
N ALA A 503 12.61 -10.31 8.89
CA ALA A 503 11.57 -11.05 8.14
C ALA A 503 10.28 -11.16 8.96
N GLY A 504 10.36 -11.48 10.24
CA GLY A 504 9.21 -11.52 11.16
C GLY A 504 8.51 -10.17 11.31
N ALA A 505 9.28 -9.07 11.43
CA ALA A 505 8.74 -7.72 11.51
C ALA A 505 8.09 -7.24 10.20
N LEU A 506 8.57 -7.69 9.04
CA LEU A 506 7.98 -7.38 7.74
C LEU A 506 6.69 -8.16 7.49
N ALA A 507 6.62 -9.41 7.95
CA ALA A 507 5.45 -10.27 7.81
C ALA A 507 4.31 -9.84 8.75
N ASP A 508 4.64 -9.42 9.97
CA ASP A 508 3.66 -8.94 10.96
C ASP A 508 4.04 -7.55 11.50
N PRO A 509 3.49 -6.46 10.92
CA PRO A 509 3.73 -5.10 11.39
C PRO A 509 3.30 -4.82 12.84
N GLU A 510 2.45 -5.66 13.45
CA GLU A 510 2.06 -5.57 14.87
C GLU A 510 3.20 -6.05 15.81
N GLY A 511 4.25 -6.67 15.26
CA GLY A 511 5.45 -7.06 15.98
C GLY A 511 5.40 -8.41 16.68
N ARG A 512 4.30 -9.17 16.60
CA ARG A 512 4.20 -10.50 17.22
C ARG A 512 5.15 -11.50 16.58
N GLY A 513 5.29 -11.45 15.25
CA GLY A 513 6.28 -12.26 14.53
C GLY A 513 7.72 -11.93 14.90
N LEU A 514 8.01 -10.66 15.13
CA LEU A 514 9.30 -10.19 15.64
C LEU A 514 9.57 -10.75 17.06
N GLU A 515 8.63 -10.56 17.99
CA GLU A 515 8.80 -11.03 19.38
C GLU A 515 8.95 -12.56 19.46
N ALA A 516 8.21 -13.31 18.62
CA ALA A 516 8.38 -14.76 18.52
C ALA A 516 9.79 -15.14 18.06
N THR A 517 10.35 -14.43 17.08
CA THR A 517 11.72 -14.65 16.62
C THR A 517 12.75 -14.29 17.69
N LEU A 518 12.58 -13.17 18.39
CA LEU A 518 13.47 -12.74 19.48
C LEU A 518 13.47 -13.71 20.64
N ALA A 519 12.32 -14.32 20.98
CA ALA A 519 12.20 -15.33 22.02
C ALA A 519 13.03 -16.59 21.74
N VAL A 520 13.19 -17.00 20.48
CA VAL A 520 14.08 -18.11 20.07
C VAL A 520 15.54 -17.84 20.48
N HIS A 521 15.94 -16.57 20.54
CA HIS A 521 17.28 -16.15 20.94
C HIS A 521 17.37 -15.76 22.42
N GLY A 522 16.38 -16.16 23.26
CA GLY A 522 16.38 -15.90 24.68
C GLY A 522 16.07 -14.45 25.10
N ILE A 523 15.59 -13.64 24.17
CA ILE A 523 15.23 -12.24 24.46
C ILE A 523 13.80 -12.21 25.00
N ALA A 524 13.62 -11.66 26.20
CA ALA A 524 12.31 -11.55 26.83
C ALA A 524 11.34 -10.70 25.98
N PRO A 525 10.11 -11.17 25.76
CA PRO A 525 9.11 -10.41 25.03
C PRO A 525 8.73 -9.14 25.79
N LEU A 526 8.39 -8.09 25.03
CA LEU A 526 7.82 -6.89 25.64
C LEU A 526 6.45 -7.21 26.28
N PRO A 527 6.14 -6.62 27.43
CA PRO A 527 4.82 -6.78 28.04
C PRO A 527 3.75 -6.33 27.05
N PRO A 528 2.64 -7.08 26.92
CA PRO A 528 1.56 -6.71 26.00
C PRO A 528 1.04 -5.32 26.36
N GLN A 529 1.12 -4.39 25.43
CA GLN A 529 0.49 -3.08 25.61
C GLN A 529 -1.02 -3.28 25.62
N ALA A 530 -1.66 -2.96 26.75
CA ALA A 530 -3.10 -3.00 26.87
C ALA A 530 -3.71 -2.06 25.82
N LYS A 531 -4.32 -2.61 24.78
CA LYS A 531 -5.14 -1.82 23.85
C LYS A 531 -6.36 -1.35 24.64
N ILE A 532 -6.42 -0.06 24.97
CA ILE A 532 -7.61 0.54 25.54
C ILE A 532 -8.68 0.51 24.43
N ILE A 533 -9.59 -0.46 24.50
CA ILE A 533 -10.75 -0.53 23.60
C ILE A 533 -11.68 0.62 24.00
N GLN A 534 -11.61 1.72 23.31
CA GLN A 534 -12.59 2.80 23.46
C GLN A 534 -13.81 2.47 22.61
N PHE A 535 -14.89 2.06 23.24
CA PHE A 535 -16.18 1.96 22.56
C PHE A 535 -16.64 3.37 22.16
N MET A 536 -16.63 3.67 20.88
CA MET A 536 -17.21 4.91 20.36
C MET A 536 -18.72 4.86 20.58
N ARG A 537 -19.24 5.65 21.52
CA ARG A 537 -20.69 5.89 21.64
C ARG A 537 -21.17 6.57 20.36
N ARG A 538 -22.19 6.01 19.72
CA ARG A 538 -22.86 6.65 18.58
C ARG A 538 -23.31 8.06 19.02
N PRO A 539 -22.96 9.13 18.28
CA PRO A 539 -23.53 10.44 18.52
C PRO A 539 -25.05 10.36 18.28
N GLY A 540 -25.86 10.61 19.28
CA GLY A 540 -27.30 10.76 19.08
C GLY A 540 -28.25 9.85 19.88
N ALA A 541 -27.77 8.94 20.73
CA ALA A 541 -28.63 8.21 21.64
C ALA A 541 -29.06 9.15 22.80
N LYS A 542 -30.16 9.87 22.63
CA LYS A 542 -30.84 10.57 23.73
C LYS A 542 -31.24 9.53 24.79
N ARG A 543 -30.78 9.71 26.02
CA ARG A 543 -31.31 9.00 27.19
C ARG A 543 -32.82 9.21 27.22
N LYS A 544 -33.64 8.18 27.07
CA LYS A 544 -34.98 8.17 27.62
C LYS A 544 -34.80 8.12 29.12
N ALA A 545 -35.22 9.21 29.77
CA ALA A 545 -35.37 9.23 31.21
C ALA A 545 -36.47 8.23 31.60
N ALA A 546 -36.16 7.34 32.53
CA ALA A 546 -37.14 6.55 33.24
C ALA A 546 -37.68 7.36 34.39
#